data_df33b7b22001a3eeeb7b31a46ccfbd89
#
_entry.id   df33b7b22001a3eeeb7b31a46ccfbd89
#
_cell.length_a   1.000
_cell.length_b   1.000
_cell.length_c   1.000
_cell.angle_alpha   90.00
_cell.angle_beta   90.00
_cell.angle_gamma   90.00
#
_symmetry.space_group_name_H-M   'P 1'
#
loop_
_entity.id
_entity.type
_entity.pdbx_description
1 polymer ?
#
loop_
_entity_poly.entity_id
_entity_poly.type
_entity_poly.pdbx_seq_one_letter_code
_entity_poly.pdbx_strand_id
1 'polypeptide(L)'
;MHFLDDNIQIKIDKFYKKNSLNKNRVIVAFSGGADSTTLLLNLKYYLSNNIIAFYFAHFIRPDNEQNQEIEHVKGFCDLYNIALQIKKCDIDIKSESVRLGVSIEELARKCRYNALENALKENDANYIALAHNENDQIETIIMRFFQGSFLDGLAGIPSVNKNIIRPLLEVSRPEIENFLSLNNIRVFIDSTNSQNLYLRNKVRNNLLPSIEKIFKGYEKCLKRISEFSKEFVNYFEKDEFFPVEKGKYYYSFDLKAFLDFPKYLVFRLIFKILNSEGIVAKISYKALNELFKIEIDRKKNNVLLKTNDFFLEKRHNKINLIFKRDEKFYKPFDFILEVGKWHSLSLGKILLKCLECNAASVSRLKCCSYEFRYKFFKDKLKAKKFFSKFIRCNPIYLMLLALDNRLIGIIDLNTLNLVWSEKSILKKISISLIGGLLKE
;
A
#
# COMPACT_ATOMS: atom_id res chain seq x y z
N MET A 1 -4.71 41.37 1.53
CA MET A 1 -5.48 40.98 0.35
C MET A 1 -6.86 40.57 0.85
N HIS A 2 -7.92 41.26 0.46
CA HIS A 2 -9.28 40.93 0.83
C HIS A 2 -9.97 40.38 -0.42
N PHE A 3 -10.53 39.17 -0.34
CA PHE A 3 -11.35 38.63 -1.43
C PHE A 3 -12.81 39.03 -1.25
N LEU A 4 -13.53 39.14 -2.37
CA LEU A 4 -14.95 39.56 -2.37
C LEU A 4 -15.93 38.46 -1.92
N ASP A 5 -15.45 37.22 -1.77
CA ASP A 5 -16.26 36.08 -1.30
C ASP A 5 -15.50 35.30 -0.23
N ASP A 6 -16.01 35.31 1.00
CA ASP A 6 -15.43 34.63 2.15
C ASP A 6 -15.91 33.17 2.33
N ASN A 7 -16.83 32.70 1.48
CA ASN A 7 -17.44 31.39 1.65
C ASN A 7 -16.41 30.25 1.64
N ILE A 8 -15.45 30.30 0.71
CA ILE A 8 -14.36 29.31 0.63
C ILE A 8 -13.45 29.41 1.86
N GLN A 9 -13.19 30.60 2.36
CA GLN A 9 -12.39 30.83 3.59
C GLN A 9 -13.04 30.18 4.80
N ILE A 10 -14.35 30.34 4.95
CA ILE A 10 -15.13 29.71 6.03
C ILE A 10 -15.02 28.17 5.95
N LYS A 11 -15.11 27.61 4.73
CA LYS A 11 -14.95 26.16 4.54
C LYS A 11 -13.54 25.68 4.86
N ILE A 12 -12.50 26.44 4.51
CA ILE A 12 -11.10 26.13 4.86
C ILE A 12 -10.89 26.19 6.37
N ASP A 13 -11.40 27.22 7.04
CA ASP A 13 -11.30 27.30 8.52
C ASP A 13 -11.98 26.11 9.20
N LYS A 14 -13.19 25.75 8.76
CA LYS A 14 -13.89 24.55 9.22
C LYS A 14 -13.08 23.28 8.96
N PHE A 15 -12.47 23.16 7.78
CA PHE A 15 -11.63 22.03 7.42
C PHE A 15 -10.44 21.87 8.38
N TYR A 16 -9.72 22.96 8.66
CA TYR A 16 -8.57 22.93 9.57
C TYR A 16 -8.99 22.57 11.01
N LYS A 17 -10.10 23.14 11.51
CA LYS A 17 -10.66 22.85 12.84
C LYS A 17 -11.14 21.40 12.95
N LYS A 18 -11.91 20.90 11.98
CA LYS A 18 -12.46 19.54 11.94
C LYS A 18 -11.36 18.47 11.96
N ASN A 19 -10.23 18.74 11.31
CA ASN A 19 -9.13 17.78 11.19
C ASN A 19 -7.98 18.06 12.21
N SER A 20 -8.17 19.00 13.15
CA SER A 20 -7.17 19.40 14.16
C SER A 20 -5.80 19.73 13.54
N LEU A 21 -5.80 20.44 12.40
CA LEU A 21 -4.58 20.80 11.68
C LEU A 21 -4.01 22.12 12.19
N ASN A 22 -2.69 22.16 12.32
CA ASN A 22 -1.97 23.39 12.68
C ASN A 22 -1.70 24.25 11.43
N LYS A 23 -1.53 25.57 11.64
CA LYS A 23 -1.17 26.53 10.58
C LYS A 23 0.31 26.48 10.23
N ASN A 24 0.83 25.28 10.05
CA ASN A 24 2.22 25.02 9.70
C ASN A 24 2.47 25.27 8.21
N ARG A 25 3.74 25.11 7.78
CA ARG A 25 4.13 25.29 6.39
C ARG A 25 3.49 24.23 5.50
N VAL A 26 2.94 24.67 4.35
CA VAL A 26 2.20 23.82 3.39
C VAL A 26 2.79 23.95 1.99
N ILE A 27 3.05 22.83 1.36
CA ILE A 27 3.35 22.74 -0.08
C ILE A 27 2.02 22.65 -0.83
N VAL A 28 1.71 23.63 -1.67
CA VAL A 28 0.48 23.65 -2.47
C VAL A 28 0.77 23.16 -3.87
N ALA A 29 0.21 22.02 -4.28
CA ALA A 29 0.34 21.55 -5.65
C ALA A 29 -0.41 22.50 -6.59
N PHE A 30 0.35 23.25 -7.39
CA PHE A 30 -0.16 24.35 -8.22
C PHE A 30 0.07 24.04 -9.70
N SER A 31 -0.99 24.01 -10.49
CA SER A 31 -0.97 23.79 -11.94
C SER A 31 -1.38 25.02 -12.76
N GLY A 32 -1.72 26.13 -12.12
CA GLY A 32 -2.26 27.32 -12.80
C GLY A 32 -3.74 27.22 -13.22
N GLY A 33 -4.34 26.03 -13.11
CA GLY A 33 -5.77 25.83 -13.39
C GLY A 33 -6.69 26.33 -12.26
N ALA A 34 -7.99 26.45 -12.55
CA ALA A 34 -8.99 27.06 -11.66
C ALA A 34 -8.96 26.57 -10.23
N ASP A 35 -8.98 25.23 -10.03
CA ASP A 35 -9.06 24.64 -8.71
C ASP A 35 -7.78 24.90 -7.90
N SER A 36 -6.60 24.70 -8.51
CA SER A 36 -5.31 24.92 -7.86
C SER A 36 -5.04 26.40 -7.56
N THR A 37 -5.50 27.29 -8.41
CA THR A 37 -5.42 28.75 -8.21
C THR A 37 -6.29 29.19 -7.05
N THR A 38 -7.52 28.70 -6.99
CA THR A 38 -8.43 28.96 -5.87
C THR A 38 -7.86 28.45 -4.56
N LEU A 39 -7.32 27.23 -4.54
CA LEU A 39 -6.67 26.67 -3.35
C LEU A 39 -5.49 27.53 -2.90
N LEU A 40 -4.58 27.88 -3.81
CA LEU A 40 -3.35 28.59 -3.53
C LEU A 40 -3.65 29.98 -2.91
N LEU A 41 -4.55 30.75 -3.50
CA LEU A 41 -4.91 32.08 -3.00
C LEU A 41 -5.62 32.03 -1.65
N ASN A 42 -6.55 31.11 -1.49
CA ASN A 42 -7.27 30.96 -0.23
C ASN A 42 -6.36 30.46 0.89
N LEU A 43 -5.39 29.58 0.62
CA LEU A 43 -4.38 29.18 1.61
C LEU A 43 -3.37 30.30 1.88
N LYS A 44 -3.00 31.10 0.89
CA LYS A 44 -2.18 32.31 1.09
C LYS A 44 -2.83 33.27 2.07
N TYR A 45 -4.12 33.49 1.92
CA TYR A 45 -4.88 34.33 2.83
C TYR A 45 -4.96 33.73 4.25
N TYR A 46 -5.21 32.42 4.36
CA TYR A 46 -5.40 31.72 5.64
C TYR A 46 -4.10 31.47 6.42
N LEU A 47 -3.02 31.13 5.73
CA LEU A 47 -1.72 30.76 6.31
C LEU A 47 -0.63 31.83 6.15
N SER A 48 -0.94 32.94 5.50
CA SER A 48 0.01 34.02 5.19
C SER A 48 1.25 33.51 4.44
N ASN A 49 2.44 33.64 5.01
CA ASN A 49 3.70 33.24 4.37
C ASN A 49 4.07 31.75 4.58
N ASN A 50 3.21 30.97 5.24
CA ASN A 50 3.48 29.57 5.51
C ASN A 50 3.05 28.66 4.34
N ILE A 51 3.12 29.14 3.10
CA ILE A 51 2.84 28.35 1.90
C ILE A 51 3.96 28.46 0.87
N ILE A 52 4.15 27.39 0.11
CA ILE A 52 5.00 27.33 -1.06
C ILE A 52 4.19 26.71 -2.19
N ALA A 53 4.07 27.40 -3.31
CA ALA A 53 3.50 26.85 -4.53
C ALA A 53 4.50 25.86 -5.13
N PHE A 54 4.04 24.68 -5.48
CA PHE A 54 4.86 23.65 -6.11
C PHE A 54 4.28 23.27 -7.47
N TYR A 55 5.05 23.53 -8.52
CA TYR A 55 4.70 23.17 -9.88
C TYR A 55 5.55 22.00 -10.37
N PHE A 56 4.90 20.95 -10.89
CA PHE A 56 5.56 19.79 -11.45
C PHE A 56 5.39 19.76 -12.97
N ALA A 57 6.47 20.01 -13.71
CA ALA A 57 6.50 19.96 -15.17
C ALA A 57 6.74 18.55 -15.68
N HIS A 58 5.71 17.92 -16.26
CA HIS A 58 5.78 16.52 -16.70
C HIS A 58 6.42 16.36 -18.10
N PHE A 59 6.40 17.39 -18.93
CA PHE A 59 6.85 17.36 -20.35
C PHE A 59 6.17 16.25 -21.19
N ILE A 60 4.90 15.96 -20.89
CA ILE A 60 4.07 15.05 -21.70
C ILE A 60 3.54 15.75 -22.93
N ARG A 61 3.36 17.07 -22.86
CA ARG A 61 2.93 17.96 -23.94
C ARG A 61 4.12 18.52 -24.70
N PRO A 62 3.89 19.16 -25.90
CA PRO A 62 4.92 19.88 -26.58
C PRO A 62 5.60 20.94 -25.69
N ASP A 63 6.90 21.10 -25.82
CA ASP A 63 7.72 21.97 -24.98
C ASP A 63 7.25 23.42 -24.94
N ASN A 64 6.71 23.94 -26.05
CA ASN A 64 6.17 25.29 -26.13
C ASN A 64 4.95 25.51 -25.21
N GLU A 65 4.02 24.56 -25.17
CA GLU A 65 2.86 24.62 -24.28
C GLU A 65 3.27 24.52 -22.81
N GLN A 66 4.19 23.61 -22.52
CA GLN A 66 4.71 23.42 -21.15
C GLN A 66 5.48 24.66 -20.65
N ASN A 67 6.22 25.34 -21.54
CA ASN A 67 6.94 26.56 -21.19
C ASN A 67 5.96 27.74 -20.97
N GLN A 68 4.90 27.87 -21.75
CA GLN A 68 3.85 28.87 -21.52
C GLN A 68 3.16 28.67 -20.17
N GLU A 69 2.90 27.42 -19.78
CA GLU A 69 2.33 27.09 -18.47
C GLU A 69 3.28 27.48 -17.34
N ILE A 70 4.58 27.20 -17.49
CA ILE A 70 5.61 27.59 -16.52
C ILE A 70 5.69 29.12 -16.36
N GLU A 71 5.67 29.88 -17.48
CA GLU A 71 5.72 31.34 -17.43
C GLU A 71 4.45 31.91 -16.77
N HIS A 72 3.27 31.35 -17.07
CA HIS A 72 2.04 31.73 -16.39
C HIS A 72 2.12 31.50 -14.87
N VAL A 73 2.61 30.31 -14.45
CA VAL A 73 2.75 29.95 -13.03
C VAL A 73 3.72 30.88 -12.31
N LYS A 74 4.87 31.24 -12.94
CA LYS A 74 5.84 32.19 -12.39
C LYS A 74 5.21 33.56 -12.23
N GLY A 75 4.66 34.12 -13.30
CA GLY A 75 4.04 35.46 -13.26
C GLY A 75 2.90 35.54 -12.26
N PHE A 76 2.13 34.46 -12.09
CA PHE A 76 1.08 34.38 -11.08
C PHE A 76 1.65 34.42 -9.66
N CYS A 77 2.68 33.63 -9.37
CA CYS A 77 3.28 33.61 -8.04
C CYS A 77 4.00 34.92 -7.70
N ASP A 78 4.63 35.56 -8.67
CA ASP A 78 5.26 36.89 -8.51
C ASP A 78 4.20 37.96 -8.20
N LEU A 79 3.09 37.98 -8.95
CA LEU A 79 1.98 38.93 -8.75
C LEU A 79 1.40 38.85 -7.33
N TYR A 80 1.29 37.65 -6.79
CA TYR A 80 0.70 37.41 -5.46
C TYR A 80 1.72 37.26 -4.33
N ASN A 81 3.00 37.50 -4.62
CA ASN A 81 4.10 37.34 -3.68
C ASN A 81 4.07 35.98 -2.95
N ILE A 82 4.06 34.91 -3.73
CA ILE A 82 4.04 33.51 -3.27
C ILE A 82 5.37 32.84 -3.65
N ALA A 83 6.04 32.21 -2.69
CA ALA A 83 7.22 31.41 -2.98
C ALA A 83 6.86 30.26 -3.92
N LEU A 84 7.63 30.07 -4.99
CA LEU A 84 7.40 29.05 -6.00
C LEU A 84 8.59 28.10 -6.13
N GLN A 85 8.33 26.82 -6.08
CA GLN A 85 9.27 25.77 -6.42
C GLN A 85 8.81 25.04 -7.68
N ILE A 86 9.67 24.95 -8.70
CA ILE A 86 9.41 24.24 -9.95
C ILE A 86 10.32 23.02 -10.01
N LYS A 87 9.72 21.84 -10.21
CA LYS A 87 10.46 20.59 -10.45
C LYS A 87 10.09 20.05 -11.83
N LYS A 88 11.10 19.83 -12.67
CA LYS A 88 10.94 19.10 -13.94
C LYS A 88 10.98 17.61 -13.68
N CYS A 89 10.26 16.85 -14.49
CA CYS A 89 10.33 15.40 -14.47
C CYS A 89 11.69 14.95 -14.98
N ASP A 90 12.36 14.07 -14.24
CA ASP A 90 13.72 13.61 -14.57
C ASP A 90 13.71 12.45 -15.59
N ILE A 91 12.54 11.94 -15.97
CA ILE A 91 12.37 10.82 -16.92
C ILE A 91 11.40 11.18 -18.04
N ASP A 92 11.59 10.57 -19.21
CA ASP A 92 10.57 10.60 -20.27
C ASP A 92 9.42 9.67 -19.90
N ILE A 93 8.31 10.28 -19.45
CA ILE A 93 7.13 9.56 -18.98
C ILE A 93 6.52 8.67 -20.08
N LYS A 94 6.55 9.09 -21.34
CA LYS A 94 5.97 8.32 -22.46
C LYS A 94 6.73 7.02 -22.67
N SER A 95 8.03 7.10 -22.86
CA SER A 95 8.89 5.93 -23.08
C SER A 95 8.90 4.99 -21.87
N GLU A 96 8.97 5.56 -20.66
CA GLU A 96 9.02 4.78 -19.43
C GLU A 96 7.69 4.08 -19.11
N SER A 97 6.54 4.70 -19.44
CA SER A 97 5.22 4.07 -19.27
C SER A 97 5.07 2.80 -20.12
N VAL A 98 5.57 2.84 -21.37
CA VAL A 98 5.61 1.66 -22.26
C VAL A 98 6.51 0.59 -21.67
N ARG A 99 7.71 0.94 -21.20
CA ARG A 99 8.66 0.01 -20.60
C ARG A 99 8.11 -0.70 -19.36
N LEU A 100 7.35 0.02 -18.54
CA LEU A 100 6.78 -0.50 -17.30
C LEU A 100 5.40 -1.14 -17.47
N GLY A 101 4.76 -1.02 -18.64
CA GLY A 101 3.42 -1.53 -18.89
C GLY A 101 2.32 -0.84 -18.05
N VAL A 102 2.52 0.45 -17.72
CA VAL A 102 1.57 1.27 -16.96
C VAL A 102 1.05 2.43 -17.81
N SER A 103 -0.09 3.02 -17.42
CA SER A 103 -0.60 4.20 -18.15
C SER A 103 0.30 5.42 -17.92
N ILE A 104 0.36 6.32 -18.93
CA ILE A 104 1.07 7.61 -18.85
C ILE A 104 0.58 8.41 -17.63
N GLU A 105 -0.73 8.44 -17.39
CA GLU A 105 -1.35 9.14 -16.26
C GLU A 105 -0.90 8.58 -14.90
N GLU A 106 -0.88 7.26 -14.77
CA GLU A 106 -0.45 6.58 -13.54
C GLU A 106 1.03 6.89 -13.23
N LEU A 107 1.90 6.83 -14.24
CA LEU A 107 3.31 7.14 -14.08
C LEU A 107 3.54 8.62 -13.77
N ALA A 108 2.90 9.53 -14.51
CA ALA A 108 2.98 10.97 -14.27
C ALA A 108 2.51 11.32 -12.85
N ARG A 109 1.40 10.72 -12.42
CA ARG A 109 0.90 10.87 -11.05
C ARG A 109 1.92 10.40 -10.03
N LYS A 110 2.53 9.23 -10.21
CA LYS A 110 3.56 8.68 -9.30
C LYS A 110 4.77 9.61 -9.20
N CYS A 111 5.29 10.08 -10.33
CA CYS A 111 6.41 11.03 -10.37
C CYS A 111 6.08 12.33 -9.64
N ARG A 112 4.89 12.89 -9.86
CA ARG A 112 4.42 14.10 -9.19
C ARG A 112 4.32 13.92 -7.67
N TYR A 113 3.76 12.79 -7.18
CA TYR A 113 3.68 12.56 -5.75
C TYR A 113 5.06 12.39 -5.10
N ASN A 114 5.99 11.69 -5.75
CA ASN A 114 7.35 11.57 -5.27
C ASN A 114 8.04 12.95 -5.20
N ALA A 115 7.85 13.79 -6.21
CA ALA A 115 8.40 15.15 -6.22
C ALA A 115 7.81 16.03 -5.11
N LEU A 116 6.50 15.92 -4.86
CA LEU A 116 5.83 16.63 -3.75
C LEU A 116 6.32 16.17 -2.37
N GLU A 117 6.55 14.86 -2.18
CA GLU A 117 7.11 14.31 -0.93
C GLU A 117 8.55 14.78 -0.69
N ASN A 118 9.35 14.90 -1.75
CA ASN A 118 10.69 15.48 -1.65
C ASN A 118 10.62 16.97 -1.29
N ALA A 119 9.77 17.74 -1.97
CA ALA A 119 9.56 19.15 -1.68
C ALA A 119 9.09 19.37 -0.22
N LEU A 120 8.23 18.49 0.31
CA LEU A 120 7.81 18.52 1.71
C LEU A 120 9.02 18.46 2.66
N LYS A 121 9.96 17.54 2.41
CA LYS A 121 11.16 17.34 3.23
C LYS A 121 12.16 18.49 3.07
N GLU A 122 12.43 18.93 1.83
CA GLU A 122 13.37 19.99 1.49
C GLU A 122 12.99 21.33 2.13
N ASN A 123 11.68 21.58 2.29
CA ASN A 123 11.17 22.85 2.82
C ASN A 123 10.72 22.77 4.28
N ASP A 124 10.98 21.67 4.98
CA ASP A 124 10.50 21.41 6.35
C ASP A 124 8.98 21.72 6.48
N ALA A 125 8.21 21.27 5.49
CA ALA A 125 6.78 21.48 5.46
C ALA A 125 6.02 20.29 6.08
N ASN A 126 4.84 20.56 6.65
CA ASN A 126 4.06 19.54 7.34
C ASN A 126 3.01 18.89 6.44
N TYR A 127 2.49 19.66 5.47
CA TYR A 127 1.39 19.21 4.64
C TYR A 127 1.62 19.50 3.16
N ILE A 128 1.03 18.64 2.32
CA ILE A 128 0.88 18.82 0.88
C ILE A 128 -0.61 19.07 0.62
N ALA A 129 -0.96 20.26 0.12
CA ALA A 129 -2.33 20.60 -0.22
C ALA A 129 -2.62 20.30 -1.70
N LEU A 130 -3.67 19.51 -1.96
CA LEU A 130 -4.16 19.18 -3.29
C LEU A 130 -5.54 19.80 -3.53
N ALA A 131 -5.77 20.34 -4.72
CA ALA A 131 -6.96 21.07 -5.10
C ALA A 131 -8.15 20.18 -5.55
N HIS A 132 -8.28 18.96 -4.97
CA HIS A 132 -9.47 18.16 -5.21
C HIS A 132 -10.70 18.86 -4.64
N ASN A 133 -11.75 18.95 -5.43
CA ASN A 133 -13.00 19.63 -5.11
C ASN A 133 -14.16 18.63 -4.97
N GLU A 134 -15.38 19.15 -4.75
CA GLU A 134 -16.60 18.35 -4.60
C GLU A 134 -16.91 17.50 -5.84
N ASN A 135 -16.70 18.03 -7.04
CA ASN A 135 -16.95 17.30 -8.28
C ASN A 135 -16.00 16.10 -8.42
N ASP A 136 -14.73 16.26 -8.04
CA ASP A 136 -13.77 15.16 -7.99
C ASP A 136 -14.22 14.04 -7.03
N GLN A 137 -14.86 14.41 -5.93
CA GLN A 137 -15.43 13.46 -4.97
C GLN A 137 -16.55 12.64 -5.61
N ILE A 138 -17.50 13.33 -6.28
CA ILE A 138 -18.63 12.70 -6.96
C ILE A 138 -18.17 11.77 -8.08
N GLU A 139 -17.26 12.24 -8.94
CA GLU A 139 -16.63 11.43 -9.99
C GLU A 139 -16.01 10.16 -9.41
N THR A 140 -15.25 10.29 -8.34
CA THR A 140 -14.58 9.17 -7.69
C THR A 140 -15.55 8.16 -7.12
N ILE A 141 -16.63 8.60 -6.47
CA ILE A 141 -17.67 7.73 -5.92
C ILE A 141 -18.36 6.95 -7.04
N ILE A 142 -18.77 7.61 -8.11
CA ILE A 142 -19.41 6.98 -9.27
C ILE A 142 -18.48 5.96 -9.94
N MET A 143 -17.24 6.33 -10.19
CA MET A 143 -16.27 5.42 -10.79
C MET A 143 -16.07 4.17 -9.92
N ARG A 144 -15.90 4.35 -8.61
CA ARG A 144 -15.70 3.25 -7.68
C ARG A 144 -16.95 2.37 -7.52
N PHE A 145 -18.13 2.98 -7.56
CA PHE A 145 -19.40 2.25 -7.55
C PHE A 145 -19.49 1.27 -8.74
N PHE A 146 -19.29 1.76 -9.97
CA PHE A 146 -19.33 0.92 -11.17
C PHE A 146 -18.15 -0.05 -11.30
N GLN A 147 -17.05 0.20 -10.60
CA GLN A 147 -15.92 -0.73 -10.49
C GLN A 147 -16.14 -1.81 -9.41
N GLY A 148 -17.28 -1.80 -8.72
CA GLY A 148 -17.60 -2.78 -7.69
C GLY A 148 -16.82 -2.61 -6.40
N SER A 149 -16.43 -1.38 -6.05
CA SER A 149 -15.75 -1.09 -4.80
C SER A 149 -16.66 -1.33 -3.59
N PHE A 150 -16.05 -1.78 -2.49
CA PHE A 150 -16.73 -1.85 -1.19
C PHE A 150 -16.94 -0.46 -0.56
N LEU A 151 -17.56 -0.42 0.64
CA LEU A 151 -17.84 0.81 1.35
C LEU A 151 -16.62 1.71 1.55
N ASP A 152 -15.42 1.13 1.79
CA ASP A 152 -14.17 1.90 1.84
C ASP A 152 -13.94 2.71 0.55
N GLY A 153 -14.28 2.15 -0.61
CA GLY A 153 -14.21 2.85 -1.89
C GLY A 153 -15.27 3.93 -2.00
N LEU A 154 -16.51 3.65 -1.57
CA LEU A 154 -17.63 4.61 -1.62
C LEU A 154 -17.48 5.76 -0.62
N ALA A 155 -16.62 5.63 0.39
CA ALA A 155 -16.20 6.74 1.24
C ALA A 155 -15.53 7.88 0.43
N GLY A 156 -15.12 7.61 -0.80
CA GLY A 156 -14.58 8.60 -1.72
C GLY A 156 -13.13 9.00 -1.41
N ILE A 157 -12.77 10.23 -1.79
CA ILE A 157 -11.44 10.79 -1.55
C ILE A 157 -11.35 11.21 -0.07
N PRO A 158 -10.35 10.79 0.71
CA PRO A 158 -10.18 11.24 2.08
C PRO A 158 -9.75 12.71 2.12
N SER A 159 -10.34 13.48 3.04
CA SER A 159 -10.01 14.90 3.24
C SER A 159 -8.57 15.09 3.74
N VAL A 160 -8.10 14.18 4.58
CA VAL A 160 -6.72 14.08 5.06
C VAL A 160 -6.23 12.64 4.89
N ASN A 161 -5.00 12.49 4.40
CA ASN A 161 -4.34 11.19 4.30
C ASN A 161 -2.84 11.39 4.59
N LYS A 162 -2.39 11.01 5.78
CA LYS A 162 -1.04 11.31 6.29
C LYS A 162 -0.77 12.82 6.22
N ASN A 163 0.22 13.22 5.43
CA ASN A 163 0.61 14.61 5.19
C ASN A 163 -0.14 15.28 4.03
N ILE A 164 -1.03 14.58 3.34
CA ILE A 164 -1.81 15.14 2.21
C ILE A 164 -3.15 15.64 2.71
N ILE A 165 -3.45 16.91 2.42
CA ILE A 165 -4.70 17.59 2.77
C ILE A 165 -5.45 18.06 1.51
N ARG A 166 -6.78 18.15 1.59
CA ARG A 166 -7.64 18.55 0.48
C ARG A 166 -8.70 19.54 0.95
N PRO A 167 -8.31 20.80 1.17
CA PRO A 167 -9.19 21.81 1.78
C PRO A 167 -10.41 22.16 0.93
N LEU A 168 -10.36 21.97 -0.40
CA LEU A 168 -11.47 22.27 -1.30
C LEU A 168 -12.45 21.10 -1.50
N LEU A 169 -12.29 19.98 -0.80
CA LEU A 169 -13.09 18.77 -1.05
C LEU A 169 -14.60 18.95 -0.82
N GLU A 170 -15.00 19.96 -0.04
CA GLU A 170 -16.39 20.35 0.21
C GLU A 170 -16.78 21.65 -0.55
N VAL A 171 -15.95 22.10 -1.51
CA VAL A 171 -16.19 23.27 -2.36
C VAL A 171 -16.63 22.81 -3.74
N SER A 172 -17.76 23.30 -4.20
CA SER A 172 -18.32 22.96 -5.51
C SER A 172 -17.64 23.72 -6.65
N ARG A 173 -17.77 23.22 -7.87
CA ARG A 173 -17.24 23.90 -9.06
C ARG A 173 -17.83 25.29 -9.28
N PRO A 174 -19.15 25.52 -9.12
CA PRO A 174 -19.72 26.86 -9.19
C PRO A 174 -19.15 27.85 -8.18
N GLU A 175 -18.86 27.42 -6.94
CA GLU A 175 -18.22 28.29 -5.94
C GLU A 175 -16.81 28.69 -6.35
N ILE A 176 -16.03 27.77 -6.94
CA ILE A 176 -14.69 28.04 -7.48
C ILE A 176 -14.76 29.08 -8.60
N GLU A 177 -15.67 28.89 -9.54
CA GLU A 177 -15.86 29.78 -10.70
C GLU A 177 -16.34 31.17 -10.25
N ASN A 178 -17.28 31.24 -9.32
CA ASN A 178 -17.73 32.48 -8.73
C ASN A 178 -16.59 33.24 -8.03
N PHE A 179 -15.77 32.56 -7.20
CA PHE A 179 -14.61 33.15 -6.54
C PHE A 179 -13.62 33.75 -7.54
N LEU A 180 -13.29 33.04 -8.60
CA LEU A 180 -12.37 33.49 -9.64
C LEU A 180 -12.93 34.69 -10.40
N SER A 181 -14.21 34.65 -10.75
CA SER A 181 -14.92 35.73 -11.49
C SER A 181 -15.04 37.00 -10.67
N LEU A 182 -15.50 36.92 -9.42
CA LEU A 182 -15.66 38.07 -8.53
C LEU A 182 -14.34 38.80 -8.27
N ASN A 183 -13.25 38.05 -8.23
CA ASN A 183 -11.90 38.60 -7.95
C ASN A 183 -11.10 38.89 -9.23
N ASN A 184 -11.70 38.77 -10.43
CA ASN A 184 -11.06 38.97 -11.73
C ASN A 184 -9.76 38.17 -11.93
N ILE A 185 -9.70 36.92 -11.41
CA ILE A 185 -8.52 36.08 -11.44
C ILE A 185 -8.45 35.31 -12.75
N ARG A 186 -7.40 35.51 -13.50
CA ARG A 186 -7.12 34.75 -14.73
C ARG A 186 -6.44 33.42 -14.40
N VAL A 187 -6.89 32.35 -15.03
CA VAL A 187 -6.36 30.99 -14.86
C VAL A 187 -5.88 30.44 -16.20
N PHE A 188 -4.98 29.51 -16.14
CA PHE A 188 -4.54 28.77 -17.32
C PHE A 188 -5.60 27.72 -17.70
N ILE A 189 -6.04 27.75 -18.97
CA ILE A 189 -7.02 26.80 -19.49
C ILE A 189 -6.27 25.69 -20.22
N ASP A 190 -6.36 24.48 -19.67
CA ASP A 190 -5.77 23.28 -20.23
C ASP A 190 -6.63 22.74 -21.38
N SER A 191 -6.07 22.73 -22.61
CA SER A 191 -6.74 22.25 -23.82
C SER A 191 -7.10 20.76 -23.79
N THR A 192 -6.43 19.95 -22.94
CA THR A 192 -6.66 18.50 -22.85
C THR A 192 -7.86 18.11 -22.00
N ASN A 193 -8.43 19.04 -21.22
CA ASN A 193 -9.59 18.79 -20.37
C ASN A 193 -10.85 18.41 -21.16
N SER A 194 -10.95 18.82 -22.44
CA SER A 194 -12.09 18.51 -23.33
C SER A 194 -11.99 17.13 -24.00
N GLN A 195 -10.86 16.46 -23.92
CA GLN A 195 -10.66 15.18 -24.60
C GLN A 195 -11.20 14.00 -23.79
N ASN A 196 -12.09 13.20 -24.38
CA ASN A 196 -12.68 12.01 -23.74
C ASN A 196 -11.77 10.76 -23.79
N LEU A 197 -10.45 10.93 -23.72
CA LEU A 197 -9.49 9.82 -23.77
C LEU A 197 -9.51 8.98 -22.49
N TYR A 198 -9.73 9.60 -21.34
CA TYR A 198 -9.66 8.97 -20.04
C TYR A 198 -11.04 8.64 -19.46
N LEU A 199 -11.14 7.57 -18.70
CA LEU A 199 -12.40 7.14 -18.06
C LEU A 199 -13.04 8.28 -17.25
N ARG A 200 -12.22 9.03 -16.51
CA ARG A 200 -12.69 10.16 -15.70
C ARG A 200 -13.36 11.26 -16.54
N ASN A 201 -12.76 11.59 -17.68
CA ASN A 201 -13.34 12.57 -18.61
C ASN A 201 -14.67 12.06 -19.20
N LYS A 202 -14.78 10.76 -19.53
CA LYS A 202 -16.04 10.16 -19.98
C LYS A 202 -17.12 10.23 -18.90
N VAL A 203 -16.76 9.99 -17.65
CA VAL A 203 -17.70 10.13 -16.51
C VAL A 203 -18.14 11.58 -16.39
N ARG A 204 -17.22 12.53 -16.36
CA ARG A 204 -17.49 13.98 -16.23
C ARG A 204 -18.33 14.52 -17.36
N ASN A 205 -17.95 14.22 -18.61
CA ASN A 205 -18.53 14.87 -19.79
C ASN A 205 -19.80 14.18 -20.29
N ASN A 206 -19.95 12.87 -20.07
CA ASN A 206 -21.06 12.10 -20.64
C ASN A 206 -21.99 11.53 -19.56
N LEU A 207 -21.45 10.83 -18.56
CA LEU A 207 -22.28 10.09 -17.62
C LEU A 207 -22.98 11.01 -16.62
N LEU A 208 -22.23 11.91 -15.94
CA LEU A 208 -22.81 12.81 -14.93
C LEU A 208 -23.88 13.73 -15.50
N PRO A 209 -23.73 14.36 -16.70
CA PRO A 209 -24.79 15.13 -17.31
C PRO A 209 -26.04 14.30 -17.67
N SER A 210 -25.85 13.01 -18.02
CA SER A 210 -26.96 12.09 -18.28
C SER A 210 -27.70 11.71 -17.00
N ILE A 211 -26.97 11.48 -15.92
CA ILE A 211 -27.56 11.22 -14.60
C ILE A 211 -28.35 12.42 -14.11
N GLU A 212 -27.82 13.65 -14.24
CA GLU A 212 -28.50 14.88 -13.79
C GLU A 212 -29.82 15.11 -14.49
N LYS A 213 -29.92 14.78 -15.79
CA LYS A 213 -31.18 14.87 -16.54
C LYS A 213 -32.28 13.97 -15.99
N ILE A 214 -31.90 12.80 -15.43
CA ILE A 214 -32.85 11.78 -14.94
C ILE A 214 -33.07 11.94 -13.44
N PHE A 215 -31.99 12.13 -12.67
CA PHE A 215 -31.98 12.17 -11.20
C PHE A 215 -31.46 13.53 -10.73
N LYS A 216 -32.28 14.57 -10.80
CA LYS A 216 -31.90 15.92 -10.34
C LYS A 216 -31.44 15.89 -8.88
N GLY A 217 -30.28 16.48 -8.61
CA GLY A 217 -29.71 16.54 -7.26
C GLY A 217 -29.09 15.20 -6.78
N TYR A 218 -28.75 14.30 -7.69
CA TYR A 218 -28.05 13.03 -7.42
C TYR A 218 -26.79 13.21 -6.56
N GLU A 219 -26.14 14.36 -6.67
CA GLU A 219 -24.94 14.72 -5.92
C GLU A 219 -25.17 14.64 -4.40
N LYS A 220 -26.32 15.12 -3.91
CA LYS A 220 -26.70 15.05 -2.49
C LYS A 220 -26.83 13.60 -2.01
N CYS A 221 -27.36 12.72 -2.88
CA CYS A 221 -27.50 11.30 -2.57
C CYS A 221 -26.12 10.63 -2.49
N LEU A 222 -25.21 10.91 -3.42
CA LEU A 222 -23.85 10.37 -3.42
C LEU A 222 -23.03 10.87 -2.23
N LYS A 223 -23.17 12.14 -1.85
CA LYS A 223 -22.54 12.68 -0.63
C LYS A 223 -23.00 11.93 0.61
N ARG A 224 -24.30 11.69 0.75
CA ARG A 224 -24.87 10.95 1.89
C ARG A 224 -24.34 9.50 1.94
N ILE A 225 -24.28 8.83 0.79
CA ILE A 225 -23.67 7.49 0.69
C ILE A 225 -22.21 7.53 1.14
N SER A 226 -21.45 8.55 0.69
CA SER A 226 -20.04 8.72 1.10
C SER A 226 -19.91 8.96 2.61
N GLU A 227 -20.77 9.78 3.20
CA GLU A 227 -20.77 10.06 4.64
C GLU A 227 -21.06 8.79 5.45
N PHE A 228 -22.12 8.06 5.13
CA PHE A 228 -22.43 6.79 5.78
C PHE A 228 -21.31 5.76 5.60
N SER A 229 -20.70 5.72 4.40
CA SER A 229 -19.56 4.85 4.17
C SER A 229 -18.36 5.22 5.03
N LYS A 230 -18.07 6.51 5.23
CA LYS A 230 -16.99 7.01 6.13
C LYS A 230 -17.29 6.66 7.58
N GLU A 231 -18.51 6.88 8.04
CA GLU A 231 -18.90 6.54 9.40
C GLU A 231 -18.76 5.05 9.68
N PHE A 232 -19.24 4.21 8.75
CA PHE A 232 -19.09 2.77 8.82
C PHE A 232 -17.60 2.34 8.87
N VAL A 233 -16.78 2.88 7.96
CA VAL A 233 -15.34 2.60 7.91
C VAL A 233 -14.67 2.99 9.23
N ASN A 234 -14.96 4.19 9.75
CA ASN A 234 -14.38 4.71 10.98
C ASN A 234 -14.82 3.89 12.22
N TYR A 235 -16.07 3.40 12.23
CA TYR A 235 -16.55 2.55 13.30
C TYR A 235 -15.71 1.27 13.42
N PHE A 236 -15.43 0.62 12.29
CA PHE A 236 -14.62 -0.61 12.25
C PHE A 236 -13.09 -0.37 12.31
N GLU A 237 -12.63 0.88 12.25
CA GLU A 237 -11.21 1.17 12.48
C GLU A 237 -10.84 1.24 13.96
N LYS A 238 -11.81 1.54 14.82
CA LYS A 238 -11.56 1.76 16.24
C LYS A 238 -11.39 0.48 17.06
N ASP A 239 -11.93 -0.65 16.58
CA ASP A 239 -11.94 -1.90 17.30
C ASP A 239 -11.26 -3.01 16.52
N GLU A 240 -10.46 -3.83 17.20
CA GLU A 240 -9.90 -5.08 16.66
C GLU A 240 -10.97 -6.18 16.71
N PHE A 241 -11.98 -6.09 15.81
CA PHE A 241 -13.11 -7.02 15.79
C PHE A 241 -12.74 -8.46 15.43
N PHE A 242 -11.56 -8.67 14.89
CA PHE A 242 -11.14 -9.96 14.40
C PHE A 242 -9.80 -10.37 15.02
N PRO A 243 -9.74 -11.54 15.69
CA PRO A 243 -8.49 -12.03 16.26
C PRO A 243 -7.51 -12.39 15.14
N VAL A 244 -6.46 -11.59 14.98
CA VAL A 244 -5.37 -11.81 14.04
C VAL A 244 -4.08 -12.01 14.81
N GLU A 245 -3.46 -13.15 14.61
CA GLU A 245 -2.11 -13.38 15.13
C GLU A 245 -1.10 -12.81 14.14
N LYS A 246 -0.32 -11.83 14.54
CA LYS A 246 0.77 -11.29 13.76
C LYS A 246 2.05 -12.08 14.08
N GLY A 247 2.48 -12.89 13.13
CA GLY A 247 3.83 -13.45 13.11
C GLY A 247 4.82 -12.47 12.47
N LYS A 248 6.09 -12.78 12.49
CA LYS A 248 7.12 -11.93 11.92
C LYS A 248 6.96 -11.69 10.40
N TYR A 249 6.53 -12.70 9.66
CA TYR A 249 6.45 -12.72 8.20
C TYR A 249 5.08 -13.14 7.66
N TYR A 250 4.09 -13.28 8.55
CA TYR A 250 2.74 -13.68 8.19
C TYR A 250 1.71 -13.12 9.16
N TYR A 251 0.46 -13.09 8.71
CA TYR A 251 -0.71 -12.89 9.55
C TYR A 251 -1.53 -14.16 9.52
N SER A 252 -1.99 -14.62 10.68
CA SER A 252 -2.74 -15.86 10.83
C SER A 252 -4.13 -15.58 11.39
N PHE A 253 -5.12 -16.19 10.79
CA PHE A 253 -6.54 -16.10 11.14
C PHE A 253 -7.03 -17.48 11.56
N ASP A 254 -7.84 -17.56 12.61
CA ASP A 254 -8.57 -18.80 12.92
C ASP A 254 -9.55 -19.11 11.78
N LEU A 255 -9.57 -20.36 11.30
CA LEU A 255 -10.38 -20.77 10.14
C LEU A 255 -11.87 -20.61 10.39
N LYS A 256 -12.34 -20.98 11.60
CA LYS A 256 -13.76 -20.90 11.94
C LYS A 256 -14.18 -19.43 11.99
N ALA A 257 -13.43 -18.59 12.71
CA ALA A 257 -13.68 -17.16 12.77
C ALA A 257 -13.65 -16.52 11.37
N PHE A 258 -12.71 -16.91 10.49
CA PHE A 258 -12.61 -16.42 9.12
C PHE A 258 -13.86 -16.74 8.29
N LEU A 259 -14.45 -17.92 8.46
CA LEU A 259 -15.62 -18.35 7.70
C LEU A 259 -16.95 -17.84 8.30
N ASP A 260 -17.03 -17.68 9.62
CA ASP A 260 -18.23 -17.22 10.34
C ASP A 260 -18.39 -15.69 10.26
N PHE A 261 -17.29 -14.97 10.03
CA PHE A 261 -17.32 -13.50 9.96
C PHE A 261 -17.93 -12.99 8.66
N PRO A 262 -18.60 -11.81 8.65
CA PRO A 262 -19.09 -11.21 7.40
C PRO A 262 -17.98 -11.03 6.39
N LYS A 263 -18.16 -11.57 5.19
CA LYS A 263 -17.14 -11.58 4.11
C LYS A 263 -16.51 -10.22 3.87
N TYR A 264 -17.34 -9.17 3.87
CA TYR A 264 -16.85 -7.80 3.68
C TYR A 264 -15.78 -7.40 4.71
N LEU A 265 -16.01 -7.72 5.98
CA LEU A 265 -15.07 -7.37 7.06
C LEU A 265 -13.74 -8.14 6.95
N VAL A 266 -13.82 -9.42 6.56
CA VAL A 266 -12.61 -10.22 6.30
C VAL A 266 -11.82 -9.66 5.11
N PHE A 267 -12.50 -9.30 4.02
CA PHE A 267 -11.83 -8.68 2.86
C PHE A 267 -11.18 -7.36 3.24
N ARG A 268 -11.92 -6.51 3.96
CA ARG A 268 -11.40 -5.24 4.45
C ARG A 268 -10.16 -5.43 5.32
N LEU A 269 -10.18 -6.39 6.22
CA LEU A 269 -9.03 -6.71 7.08
C LEU A 269 -7.82 -7.16 6.26
N ILE A 270 -8.02 -8.05 5.28
CA ILE A 270 -6.94 -8.47 4.37
C ILE A 270 -6.35 -7.25 3.65
N PHE A 271 -7.17 -6.36 3.09
CA PHE A 271 -6.67 -5.15 2.43
C PHE A 271 -6.00 -4.17 3.40
N LYS A 272 -6.52 -4.02 4.63
CA LYS A 272 -5.89 -3.19 5.68
C LYS A 272 -4.48 -3.69 5.99
N ILE A 273 -4.32 -5.01 6.17
CA ILE A 273 -3.02 -5.65 6.39
C ILE A 273 -2.09 -5.44 5.17
N LEU A 274 -2.56 -5.69 3.95
CA LEU A 274 -1.77 -5.50 2.74
C LEU A 274 -1.27 -4.06 2.61
N ASN A 275 -2.14 -3.09 2.84
CA ASN A 275 -1.79 -1.67 2.80
C ASN A 275 -0.79 -1.27 3.90
N SER A 276 -0.93 -1.79 5.12
CA SER A 276 0.03 -1.53 6.22
C SER A 276 1.42 -2.09 5.91
N GLU A 277 1.49 -3.13 5.09
CA GLU A 277 2.71 -3.75 4.61
C GLU A 277 3.21 -3.15 3.27
N GLY A 278 2.59 -2.05 2.80
CA GLY A 278 2.98 -1.34 1.58
C GLY A 278 2.60 -2.03 0.27
N ILE A 279 1.68 -3.00 0.31
CA ILE A 279 1.23 -3.76 -0.87
C ILE A 279 -0.11 -3.21 -1.37
N VAL A 280 -0.10 -2.64 -2.58
CA VAL A 280 -1.32 -2.22 -3.29
C VAL A 280 -1.82 -3.39 -4.13
N ALA A 281 -2.71 -4.20 -3.55
CA ALA A 281 -3.20 -5.41 -4.21
C ALA A 281 -4.47 -5.13 -5.03
N LYS A 282 -4.50 -5.62 -6.27
CA LYS A 282 -5.71 -5.70 -7.10
C LYS A 282 -6.21 -7.16 -7.06
N ILE A 283 -7.15 -7.46 -6.19
CA ILE A 283 -7.75 -8.78 -6.06
C ILE A 283 -9.18 -8.72 -6.60
N SER A 284 -9.54 -9.59 -7.54
CA SER A 284 -10.91 -9.62 -8.05
C SER A 284 -11.89 -10.14 -6.98
N TYR A 285 -13.12 -9.62 -6.99
CA TYR A 285 -14.19 -10.09 -6.10
C TYR A 285 -14.44 -11.60 -6.22
N LYS A 286 -14.31 -12.15 -7.44
CA LYS A 286 -14.40 -13.59 -7.68
C LYS A 286 -13.33 -14.36 -6.91
N ALA A 287 -12.07 -13.92 -6.96
CA ALA A 287 -10.97 -14.55 -6.24
C ALA A 287 -11.16 -14.49 -4.71
N LEU A 288 -11.67 -13.37 -4.20
CA LEU A 288 -11.99 -13.23 -2.78
C LEU A 288 -13.14 -14.15 -2.35
N ASN A 289 -14.19 -14.28 -3.16
CA ASN A 289 -15.30 -15.18 -2.85
C ASN A 289 -14.91 -16.66 -2.84
N GLU A 290 -13.94 -17.06 -3.66
CA GLU A 290 -13.43 -18.44 -3.64
C GLU A 290 -12.80 -18.79 -2.29
N LEU A 291 -12.29 -17.80 -1.52
CA LEU A 291 -11.77 -18.02 -0.17
C LEU A 291 -12.82 -18.53 0.82
N PHE A 292 -14.12 -18.29 0.57
CA PHE A 292 -15.23 -18.74 1.44
C PHE A 292 -15.91 -20.01 0.97
N LYS A 293 -15.47 -20.59 -0.16
CA LYS A 293 -15.96 -21.90 -0.64
C LYS A 293 -15.12 -23.06 -0.09
N ILE A 294 -14.26 -22.78 0.87
CA ILE A 294 -13.35 -23.77 1.45
C ILE A 294 -14.18 -24.69 2.33
N GLU A 295 -14.27 -25.95 1.97
CA GLU A 295 -14.76 -26.98 2.85
C GLU A 295 -13.86 -27.08 4.08
N ILE A 296 -14.48 -27.22 5.26
CA ILE A 296 -13.80 -27.38 6.56
C ILE A 296 -13.12 -28.76 6.63
N ASP A 297 -12.74 -29.37 5.51
CA ASP A 297 -11.98 -30.60 5.54
C ASP A 297 -10.60 -30.32 6.16
N ARG A 298 -10.49 -30.74 7.43
CA ARG A 298 -9.33 -30.49 8.30
C ARG A 298 -8.00 -31.06 7.78
N LYS A 299 -8.04 -31.92 6.75
CA LYS A 299 -6.87 -32.69 6.31
C LYS A 299 -6.08 -32.10 5.15
N LYS A 300 -6.62 -31.17 4.38
CA LYS A 300 -5.91 -30.62 3.21
C LYS A 300 -5.39 -29.20 3.45
N ASN A 301 -4.08 -29.06 3.37
CA ASN A 301 -3.42 -27.77 3.30
C ASN A 301 -3.42 -27.31 1.84
N ASN A 302 -4.03 -26.19 1.54
CA ASN A 302 -4.16 -25.67 0.17
C ASN A 302 -3.79 -24.21 0.10
N VAL A 303 -3.10 -23.80 -0.98
CA VAL A 303 -2.98 -22.40 -1.36
C VAL A 303 -4.31 -21.93 -1.93
N LEU A 304 -4.92 -20.95 -1.32
CA LEU A 304 -6.24 -20.44 -1.63
C LEU A 304 -6.19 -19.30 -2.65
N LEU A 305 -5.21 -18.42 -2.49
CA LEU A 305 -4.98 -17.30 -3.37
C LEU A 305 -3.46 -17.09 -3.53
N LYS A 306 -3.00 -16.90 -4.75
CA LYS A 306 -1.60 -16.62 -5.04
C LYS A 306 -1.51 -15.41 -5.97
N THR A 307 -0.75 -14.40 -5.54
CA THR A 307 -0.44 -13.19 -6.31
C THR A 307 1.07 -13.07 -6.53
N ASN A 308 1.52 -11.96 -7.10
CA ASN A 308 2.95 -11.68 -7.23
C ASN A 308 3.61 -11.28 -5.91
N ASP A 309 2.86 -10.71 -4.96
CA ASP A 309 3.39 -10.09 -3.73
C ASP A 309 3.11 -10.92 -2.47
N PHE A 310 2.05 -11.73 -2.47
CA PHE A 310 1.64 -12.53 -1.33
C PHE A 310 0.86 -13.77 -1.74
N PHE A 311 0.62 -14.66 -0.80
CA PHE A 311 -0.33 -15.76 -0.94
C PHE A 311 -1.11 -16.01 0.35
N LEU A 312 -2.33 -16.50 0.20
CA LEU A 312 -3.17 -17.02 1.28
C LEU A 312 -3.17 -18.53 1.21
N GLU A 313 -2.91 -19.17 2.33
CA GLU A 313 -2.97 -20.63 2.43
C GLU A 313 -3.80 -21.07 3.64
N LYS A 314 -4.54 -22.18 3.46
CA LYS A 314 -5.15 -22.90 4.59
C LYS A 314 -4.15 -23.90 5.15
N ARG A 315 -3.93 -23.84 6.46
CA ARG A 315 -3.18 -24.87 7.20
C ARG A 315 -3.93 -25.26 8.46
N HIS A 316 -4.31 -26.53 8.55
CA HIS A 316 -5.12 -27.02 9.67
C HIS A 316 -6.35 -26.12 9.91
N ASN A 317 -6.47 -25.53 11.10
CA ASN A 317 -7.52 -24.61 11.51
C ASN A 317 -7.17 -23.14 11.32
N LYS A 318 -6.14 -22.82 10.52
CA LYS A 318 -5.70 -21.43 10.29
C LYS A 318 -5.64 -21.10 8.81
N ILE A 319 -5.90 -19.83 8.51
CA ILE A 319 -5.60 -19.21 7.22
C ILE A 319 -4.42 -18.27 7.44
N ASN A 320 -3.37 -18.41 6.65
CA ASN A 320 -2.16 -17.61 6.74
C ASN A 320 -2.02 -16.72 5.50
N LEU A 321 -1.85 -15.42 5.73
CA LEU A 321 -1.44 -14.44 4.73
C LEU A 321 0.08 -14.29 4.82
N ILE A 322 0.80 -14.66 3.77
CA ILE A 322 2.26 -14.73 3.72
C ILE A 322 2.78 -13.85 2.59
N PHE A 323 3.79 -13.02 2.86
CA PHE A 323 4.35 -12.07 1.89
C PHE A 323 5.55 -12.66 1.16
N LYS A 324 5.56 -12.53 -0.18
CA LYS A 324 6.65 -13.04 -1.02
C LYS A 324 7.93 -12.22 -0.95
N ARG A 325 7.86 -10.94 -0.54
CA ARG A 325 9.07 -10.14 -0.28
C ARG A 325 9.97 -10.82 0.74
N ASP A 326 9.35 -11.54 1.68
CA ASP A 326 10.05 -12.24 2.73
C ASP A 326 10.65 -13.57 2.22
N GLU A 327 10.12 -14.14 1.13
CA GLU A 327 10.77 -15.22 0.37
C GLU A 327 12.10 -14.78 -0.24
N LYS A 328 12.28 -13.50 -0.64
CA LYS A 328 13.55 -12.98 -1.19
C LYS A 328 14.66 -12.91 -0.17
N PHE A 329 14.35 -12.81 1.12
CA PHE A 329 15.33 -12.91 2.21
C PHE A 329 15.67 -14.35 2.53
N TYR A 330 14.87 -15.29 2.05
CA TYR A 330 15.09 -16.71 2.21
C TYR A 330 15.87 -17.25 1.00
N LYS A 331 17.20 -17.12 1.05
CA LYS A 331 18.05 -17.82 0.07
C LYS A 331 18.14 -19.28 0.48
N PRO A 332 17.78 -20.23 -0.42
CA PRO A 332 18.04 -21.65 -0.18
C PRO A 332 19.51 -21.85 0.17
N PHE A 333 19.77 -22.61 1.22
CA PHE A 333 21.13 -22.89 1.65
C PHE A 333 21.36 -24.40 1.75
N ASP A 334 22.58 -24.83 1.47
CA ASP A 334 23.05 -26.19 1.58
C ASP A 334 24.57 -26.16 1.83
N PHE A 335 24.97 -26.35 3.06
CA PHE A 335 26.38 -26.29 3.43
C PHE A 335 26.71 -27.27 4.56
N ILE A 336 28.00 -27.59 4.73
CA ILE A 336 28.50 -28.40 5.82
C ILE A 336 28.73 -27.50 7.04
N LEU A 337 28.23 -27.93 8.21
CA LEU A 337 28.46 -27.24 9.47
C LEU A 337 29.85 -27.62 10.03
N GLU A 338 30.65 -26.61 10.32
CA GLU A 338 31.94 -26.77 11.00
C GLU A 338 31.77 -26.64 12.52
N VAL A 339 32.37 -27.56 13.27
CA VAL A 339 32.31 -27.55 14.74
C VAL A 339 33.01 -26.30 15.29
N GLY A 340 32.34 -25.60 16.21
CA GLY A 340 32.87 -24.40 16.86
C GLY A 340 32.82 -23.13 16.02
N LYS A 341 32.29 -23.16 14.80
CA LYS A 341 32.20 -22.01 13.92
C LYS A 341 30.75 -21.50 13.76
N TRP A 342 30.57 -20.19 13.82
CA TRP A 342 29.29 -19.56 13.52
C TRP A 342 29.06 -19.49 12.03
N HIS A 343 27.95 -20.07 11.57
CA HIS A 343 27.50 -19.97 10.19
C HIS A 343 26.31 -18.99 10.08
N SER A 344 26.41 -18.06 9.16
CA SER A 344 25.32 -17.09 8.91
C SER A 344 24.23 -17.69 8.05
N LEU A 345 22.98 -17.53 8.49
CA LEU A 345 21.76 -17.84 7.75
C LEU A 345 21.01 -16.54 7.46
N SER A 346 20.12 -16.54 6.48
CA SER A 346 19.28 -15.39 6.19
C SER A 346 18.41 -14.95 7.37
N LEU A 347 18.12 -15.87 8.31
CA LEU A 347 17.28 -15.64 9.50
C LEU A 347 18.06 -15.65 10.81
N GLY A 348 19.39 -15.72 10.77
CA GLY A 348 20.20 -15.76 12.00
C GLY A 348 21.55 -16.44 11.82
N LYS A 349 22.11 -16.93 12.92
CA LYS A 349 23.39 -17.67 12.95
C LYS A 349 23.20 -19.02 13.61
N ILE A 350 23.93 -20.01 13.14
CA ILE A 350 23.98 -21.34 13.71
C ILE A 350 25.42 -21.68 14.14
N LEU A 351 25.53 -22.24 15.33
CA LEU A 351 26.81 -22.76 15.87
C LEU A 351 26.62 -24.20 16.21
N LEU A 352 27.53 -25.07 15.70
CA LEU A 352 27.60 -26.44 16.05
C LEU A 352 28.65 -26.64 17.18
N LYS A 353 28.22 -27.22 18.30
CA LYS A 353 29.12 -27.67 19.36
C LYS A 353 29.08 -29.20 19.47
N CYS A 354 30.22 -29.84 19.48
CA CYS A 354 30.35 -31.26 19.75
C CYS A 354 30.53 -31.47 21.27
N LEU A 355 29.68 -32.29 21.89
CA LEU A 355 29.71 -32.54 23.32
C LEU A 355 30.50 -33.81 23.69
N GLU A 356 30.45 -34.85 22.84
CA GLU A 356 30.99 -36.17 23.20
C GLU A 356 31.52 -36.99 22.00
N CYS A 357 31.90 -36.38 20.89
CA CYS A 357 32.36 -37.15 19.72
C CYS A 357 33.62 -36.57 19.08
N ASN A 358 34.42 -37.43 18.45
CA ASN A 358 35.58 -37.02 17.67
C ASN A 358 35.11 -36.09 16.52
N ALA A 359 35.82 -34.98 16.35
CA ALA A 359 35.51 -33.97 15.34
C ALA A 359 35.34 -34.56 13.91
N ALA A 360 36.03 -35.66 13.60
CA ALA A 360 35.95 -36.39 12.33
C ALA A 360 34.57 -37.02 12.07
N SER A 361 33.81 -37.43 13.09
CA SER A 361 32.48 -38.02 12.92
C SER A 361 31.38 -37.01 12.67
N VAL A 362 31.63 -35.71 12.94
CA VAL A 362 30.70 -34.61 12.77
C VAL A 362 31.02 -33.75 11.54
N SER A 363 32.18 -33.96 10.92
CA SER A 363 32.66 -33.21 9.75
C SER A 363 31.75 -33.29 8.51
N ARG A 364 30.78 -34.21 8.52
CA ARG A 364 29.80 -34.38 7.41
C ARG A 364 28.39 -33.90 7.72
N LEU A 365 28.19 -33.19 8.84
CA LEU A 365 26.87 -32.65 9.15
C LEU A 365 26.53 -31.54 8.18
N LYS A 366 25.44 -31.73 7.44
CA LYS A 366 24.90 -30.75 6.46
C LYS A 366 23.71 -30.06 7.05
N CYS A 367 23.60 -28.76 6.72
CA CYS A 367 22.46 -27.92 7.01
C CYS A 367 21.89 -27.43 5.69
N CYS A 368 20.61 -27.65 5.43
CA CYS A 368 19.98 -27.20 4.20
C CYS A 368 18.54 -26.75 4.45
N SER A 369 18.04 -25.90 3.54
CA SER A 369 16.67 -25.45 3.57
C SER A 369 15.69 -26.57 3.18
N TYR A 370 14.41 -26.37 3.55
CA TYR A 370 13.35 -27.34 3.27
C TYR A 370 13.16 -27.65 1.78
N GLU A 371 13.57 -26.77 0.89
CA GLU A 371 13.51 -26.99 -0.57
C GLU A 371 14.32 -28.21 -1.01
N PHE A 372 15.37 -28.53 -0.27
CA PHE A 372 16.21 -29.71 -0.53
C PHE A 372 15.69 -31.02 0.09
N ARG A 373 14.50 -31.05 0.67
CA ARG A 373 13.91 -32.21 1.36
C ARG A 373 13.91 -33.51 0.55
N TYR A 374 13.78 -33.40 -0.77
CA TYR A 374 13.76 -34.57 -1.65
C TYR A 374 15.14 -35.26 -1.83
N LYS A 375 16.22 -34.58 -1.46
CA LYS A 375 17.56 -35.19 -1.49
C LYS A 375 17.70 -36.35 -0.50
N PHE A 376 16.89 -36.41 0.56
CA PHE A 376 16.94 -37.39 1.62
C PHE A 376 16.03 -38.61 1.42
N PHE A 377 15.26 -38.62 0.35
CA PHE A 377 14.30 -39.68 0.07
C PHE A 377 14.40 -40.13 -1.38
N LYS A 378 14.50 -41.46 -1.62
CA LYS A 378 14.47 -42.02 -2.97
C LYS A 378 13.10 -41.83 -3.66
N ASP A 379 12.03 -41.70 -2.86
CA ASP A 379 10.65 -41.56 -3.31
C ASP A 379 10.05 -40.25 -2.82
N LYS A 380 9.61 -39.42 -3.78
CA LYS A 380 8.98 -38.11 -3.51
C LYS A 380 7.68 -38.24 -2.69
N LEU A 381 6.90 -39.31 -2.88
CA LEU A 381 5.68 -39.56 -2.11
C LEU A 381 5.99 -39.89 -0.65
N LYS A 382 7.03 -40.70 -0.39
CA LYS A 382 7.49 -40.99 0.96
C LYS A 382 8.01 -39.73 1.65
N ALA A 383 8.77 -38.89 0.96
CA ALA A 383 9.19 -37.58 1.46
C ALA A 383 7.99 -36.71 1.84
N LYS A 384 7.01 -36.59 0.95
CA LYS A 384 5.80 -35.79 1.19
C LYS A 384 5.02 -36.31 2.40
N LYS A 385 4.86 -37.63 2.54
CA LYS A 385 4.16 -38.28 3.67
C LYS A 385 4.95 -38.10 4.98
N PHE A 386 6.28 -38.17 4.94
CA PHE A 386 7.14 -37.93 6.10
C PHE A 386 7.00 -36.49 6.59
N PHE A 387 7.24 -35.53 5.70
CA PHE A 387 7.21 -34.11 6.08
C PHE A 387 5.80 -33.59 6.41
N SER A 388 4.74 -34.21 5.90
CA SER A 388 3.37 -33.84 6.25
C SER A 388 3.05 -34.02 7.74
N LYS A 389 3.79 -34.87 8.47
CA LYS A 389 3.64 -35.06 9.91
C LYS A 389 4.14 -33.87 10.73
N PHE A 390 5.03 -33.06 10.16
CA PHE A 390 5.71 -31.94 10.85
C PHE A 390 5.23 -30.58 10.38
N ILE A 391 4.19 -30.51 9.55
CA ILE A 391 3.67 -29.29 8.92
C ILE A 391 2.77 -28.49 9.89
N ARG A 392 3.19 -28.31 11.14
CA ARG A 392 2.67 -27.21 11.99
C ARG A 392 3.42 -25.90 11.74
N CYS A 393 4.57 -25.96 11.07
CA CYS A 393 5.47 -24.84 10.79
C CYS A 393 5.41 -24.49 9.31
N ASN A 394 5.65 -23.23 8.95
CA ASN A 394 5.80 -22.87 7.55
C ASN A 394 7.06 -23.55 6.98
N PRO A 395 6.98 -24.33 5.87
CA PRO A 395 8.14 -25.02 5.31
C PRO A 395 9.32 -24.10 4.96
N ILE A 396 9.06 -22.84 4.67
CA ILE A 396 10.09 -21.82 4.38
C ILE A 396 11.04 -21.62 5.56
N TYR A 397 10.56 -21.81 6.79
CA TYR A 397 11.37 -21.64 8.00
C TYR A 397 11.91 -22.96 8.57
N LEU A 398 11.75 -24.07 7.84
CA LEU A 398 12.28 -25.34 8.29
C LEU A 398 13.72 -25.52 7.78
N MET A 399 14.63 -25.70 8.70
CA MET A 399 16.01 -26.10 8.45
C MET A 399 16.14 -27.62 8.63
N LEU A 400 16.73 -28.26 7.64
CA LEU A 400 16.98 -29.70 7.66
C LEU A 400 18.43 -29.96 8.06
N LEU A 401 18.63 -30.85 9.02
CA LEU A 401 19.94 -31.33 9.43
C LEU A 401 20.14 -32.75 8.89
N ALA A 402 21.26 -33.01 8.23
CA ALA A 402 21.59 -34.30 7.69
C ALA A 402 23.02 -34.70 8.00
N LEU A 403 23.22 -35.96 8.29
CA LEU A 403 24.52 -36.59 8.43
C LEU A 403 24.62 -37.70 7.37
N ASP A 404 25.73 -37.72 6.61
CA ASP A 404 25.97 -38.68 5.54
C ASP A 404 24.76 -38.87 4.59
N ASN A 405 24.15 -37.75 4.19
CA ASN A 405 22.94 -37.69 3.38
C ASN A 405 21.66 -38.30 4.01
N ARG A 406 21.68 -38.61 5.30
CA ARG A 406 20.52 -39.05 6.06
C ARG A 406 19.98 -37.91 6.91
N LEU A 407 18.68 -37.63 6.80
CA LEU A 407 18.02 -36.61 7.63
C LEU A 407 18.03 -37.04 9.11
N ILE A 408 18.56 -36.18 9.97
CA ILE A 408 18.70 -36.44 11.42
C ILE A 408 17.92 -35.43 12.28
N GLY A 409 17.56 -34.27 11.74
CA GLY A 409 16.83 -33.27 12.50
C GLY A 409 16.09 -32.26 11.59
N ILE A 410 15.07 -31.66 12.15
CA ILE A 410 14.30 -30.55 11.55
C ILE A 410 14.14 -29.47 12.61
N ILE A 411 14.55 -28.27 12.30
CA ILE A 411 14.46 -27.10 13.16
C ILE A 411 13.53 -26.07 12.52
N ASP A 412 12.63 -25.51 13.32
CA ASP A 412 11.85 -24.34 12.92
C ASP A 412 12.66 -23.07 13.20
N LEU A 413 13.07 -22.38 12.15
CA LEU A 413 13.88 -21.16 12.24
C LEU A 413 13.09 -19.96 12.81
N ASN A 414 11.77 -20.02 12.79
CA ASN A 414 10.95 -18.95 13.34
C ASN A 414 10.87 -19.00 14.87
N THR A 415 10.72 -20.21 15.42
CA THR A 415 10.67 -20.44 16.88
C THR A 415 12.01 -20.85 17.46
N LEU A 416 13.01 -21.17 16.61
CA LEU A 416 14.30 -21.74 16.95
C LEU A 416 14.21 -23.09 17.70
N ASN A 417 13.09 -23.78 17.57
CA ASN A 417 12.83 -25.04 18.23
C ASN A 417 13.12 -26.24 17.32
N LEU A 418 13.61 -27.28 17.91
CA LEU A 418 13.77 -28.59 17.27
C LEU A 418 12.39 -29.23 17.12
N VAL A 419 11.92 -29.36 15.88
CA VAL A 419 10.59 -29.92 15.55
C VAL A 419 10.64 -31.43 15.49
N TRP A 420 11.76 -31.98 15.05
CA TRP A 420 11.99 -33.42 14.95
C TRP A 420 13.47 -33.76 15.01
N SER A 421 13.78 -34.90 15.61
CA SER A 421 15.13 -35.42 15.64
C SER A 421 15.18 -36.95 15.75
N GLU A 422 16.23 -37.55 15.22
CA GLU A 422 16.58 -38.94 15.47
C GLU A 422 17.30 -39.04 16.82
N LYS A 423 16.61 -39.64 17.81
CA LYS A 423 17.02 -39.62 19.24
C LYS A 423 18.44 -40.14 19.54
N SER A 424 18.97 -41.04 18.70
CA SER A 424 20.28 -41.66 18.93
C SER A 424 21.50 -40.77 18.60
N ILE A 425 21.32 -39.81 17.70
CA ILE A 425 22.42 -39.00 17.16
C ILE A 425 22.53 -37.64 17.88
N LEU A 426 21.43 -37.03 18.25
CA LEU A 426 21.43 -35.70 18.84
C LEU A 426 21.81 -35.64 20.32
N LYS A 427 21.87 -36.75 21.01
CA LYS A 427 22.44 -36.79 22.37
C LYS A 427 23.92 -36.38 22.43
N LYS A 428 24.64 -36.47 21.32
CA LYS A 428 26.07 -36.18 21.21
C LYS A 428 26.40 -34.83 20.59
N ILE A 429 25.41 -34.09 20.11
CA ILE A 429 25.59 -32.84 19.38
C ILE A 429 24.72 -31.75 20.01
N SER A 430 25.30 -30.62 20.36
CA SER A 430 24.58 -29.42 20.75
C SER A 430 24.57 -28.43 19.58
N ILE A 431 23.41 -27.93 19.25
CA ILE A 431 23.22 -26.91 18.23
C ILE A 431 22.68 -25.65 18.92
N SER A 432 23.45 -24.58 18.84
CA SER A 432 23.03 -23.27 19.34
C SER A 432 22.61 -22.43 18.17
N LEU A 433 21.41 -21.86 18.27
CA LEU A 433 20.82 -20.95 17.27
C LEU A 433 20.72 -19.57 17.88
N ILE A 434 21.18 -18.57 17.16
CA ILE A 434 20.93 -17.16 17.47
C ILE A 434 20.16 -16.58 16.30
N GLY A 435 18.89 -16.23 16.53
CA GLY A 435 18.06 -15.52 15.58
C GLY A 435 18.57 -14.10 15.40
N GLY A 436 18.77 -13.66 14.16
CA GLY A 436 19.22 -12.30 13.82
C GLY A 436 18.21 -11.20 14.14
N LEU A 437 17.27 -11.45 15.04
CA LEU A 437 16.17 -10.55 15.41
C LEU A 437 16.01 -10.41 16.92
N LEU A 438 17.00 -10.76 17.66
CA LEU A 438 17.11 -10.30 19.04
C LEU A 438 17.85 -8.97 19.01
N LYS A 439 17.06 -7.91 19.08
CA LYS A 439 17.44 -6.54 19.42
C LYS A 439 18.39 -5.84 18.42
N GLU A 440 17.81 -5.03 17.57
CA GLU A 440 18.10 -3.59 17.55
C GLU A 440 16.78 -2.83 17.67
#